data_1426832d56950c26b3737a42f82c1853
#
_entry.id   1426832d56950c26b3737a42f82c1853
#
_cell.length_a   1.000
_cell.length_b   1.000
_cell.length_c   1.000
_cell.angle_alpha   90.00
_cell.angle_beta   90.00
_cell.angle_gamma   90.00
#
_symmetry.space_group_name_H-M   'P 1'
#
loop_
_entity.id
_entity.type
_entity.pdbx_description
1 polymer ?
#
loop_
_entity_poly.entity_id
_entity_poly.type
_entity_poly.pdbx_seq_one_letter_code
_entity_poly.pdbx_strand_id
1 'polypeptide(L)'
;MNNKIVYIVAGLMLAFMLAIAFFSMLGDSAIMDEVAHLPAGYSYITQQDMRLNPEHPPLIKDLAGGMVWLYSKITATKINFPYSINAWQKDINGQWNFGFDFMYNESNNADLMLFLGRIPTLLILLLLGIYVFKWTRELFGSPAALLALFLYTFSPTFLAHGRYVTTDVAATAAIFIASYYFIRWLKDPNKKNLIVAGLVFGVAQLAKFSVFLLVVLFVFITIVWILVKWRESKPQPTFWKNIWKYLGGTILIMAIGYVIIVWPVYIFHTLNYPVARQQADTKFILSSFGFKPIVNLIYFLAGVPIFRALAQYGLGLTMVLQRAAGGNTTYYLGEVSAAGSKSYFPLMYLVKETLTLHILTLVTIILAITAFFKNKIFKPLNFRLFLNNHVAEILMLSFIALYWYSSVRSPLNIGVRHILPTFPFVFVLVAGFISLWLKIKAAPNSTGMLKTIGQFFKKLGSAAVKYFIVGVLIAWQVVSVVSIYPSFLAYFNELIGGPANGYKIVTDSNLDWGQDLKRLAQWVDKNNIDRIYVDYFGGATSSYYLGNKFLPWWGTRLPKDLNITGGYLAVSATFLQGGRGKPVPGFTDRTGYYDWLNNFQPLTTIGYSIFVYYIPPHSFDRMTVN
;
A
#
# COMPACT_ATOMS: atom_id res chain seq x y z
N MET A 1 -15.48 -9.81 -28.86
CA MET A 1 -15.99 -10.50 -27.66
C MET A 1 -17.31 -9.86 -27.24
N ASN A 2 -18.34 -10.67 -26.93
CA ASN A 2 -19.64 -10.13 -26.50
C ASN A 2 -19.47 -9.33 -25.18
N ASN A 3 -20.00 -8.11 -25.15
CA ASN A 3 -19.87 -7.22 -23.98
C ASN A 3 -20.43 -7.85 -22.71
N LYS A 4 -21.53 -8.62 -22.78
CA LYS A 4 -22.09 -9.32 -21.62
C LYS A 4 -21.09 -10.30 -20.99
N ILE A 5 -20.40 -11.10 -21.83
CA ILE A 5 -19.39 -12.07 -21.36
C ILE A 5 -18.21 -11.32 -20.70
N VAL A 6 -17.77 -10.19 -21.26
CA VAL A 6 -16.68 -9.38 -20.68
C VAL A 6 -17.01 -8.92 -19.27
N TYR A 7 -18.22 -8.38 -19.05
CA TYR A 7 -18.64 -7.93 -17.73
C TYR A 7 -18.86 -9.08 -16.75
N ILE A 8 -19.36 -10.23 -17.21
CA ILE A 8 -19.51 -11.43 -16.36
C ILE A 8 -18.14 -11.90 -15.88
N VAL A 9 -17.15 -12.03 -16.78
CA VAL A 9 -15.81 -12.46 -16.43
C VAL A 9 -15.14 -11.45 -15.47
N ALA A 10 -15.27 -10.16 -15.75
CA ALA A 10 -14.75 -9.12 -14.84
C ALA A 10 -15.41 -9.19 -13.45
N GLY A 11 -16.73 -9.37 -13.40
CA GLY A 11 -17.46 -9.53 -12.14
C GLY A 11 -17.02 -10.76 -11.35
N LEU A 12 -16.82 -11.90 -12.02
CA LEU A 12 -16.30 -13.13 -11.37
C LEU A 12 -14.88 -12.96 -10.83
N MET A 13 -13.99 -12.29 -11.54
CA MET A 13 -12.64 -11.98 -11.05
C MET A 13 -12.69 -11.09 -9.79
N LEU A 14 -13.51 -10.03 -9.79
CA LEU A 14 -13.68 -9.17 -8.63
C LEU A 14 -14.31 -9.89 -7.44
N ALA A 15 -15.34 -10.71 -7.69
CA ALA A 15 -15.97 -11.51 -6.64
C ALA A 15 -14.99 -12.53 -6.03
N PHE A 16 -14.18 -13.19 -6.86
CA PHE A 16 -13.12 -14.10 -6.40
C PHE A 16 -12.09 -13.36 -5.53
N MET A 17 -11.59 -12.21 -5.99
CA MET A 17 -10.63 -11.38 -5.22
C MET A 17 -11.20 -10.99 -3.86
N LEU A 18 -12.45 -10.51 -3.81
CA LEU A 18 -13.09 -10.14 -2.55
C LEU A 18 -13.29 -11.35 -1.64
N ALA A 19 -13.74 -12.48 -2.17
CA ALA A 19 -13.95 -13.69 -1.39
C ALA A 19 -12.62 -14.17 -0.76
N ILE A 20 -11.55 -14.29 -1.56
CA ILE A 20 -10.27 -14.78 -1.06
C ILE A 20 -9.63 -13.81 -0.07
N ALA A 21 -9.75 -12.48 -0.27
CA ALA A 21 -9.30 -11.47 0.67
C ALA A 21 -10.12 -11.50 1.97
N PHE A 22 -11.45 -11.59 1.87
CA PHE A 22 -12.36 -11.67 3.01
C PHE A 22 -12.08 -12.90 3.88
N PHE A 23 -12.07 -14.10 3.28
CA PHE A 23 -11.84 -15.31 4.08
C PHE A 23 -10.42 -15.38 4.65
N SER A 24 -9.43 -14.84 3.96
CA SER A 24 -8.05 -14.82 4.48
C SER A 24 -7.87 -13.92 5.70
N MET A 25 -8.66 -12.83 5.84
CA MET A 25 -8.53 -11.90 6.98
C MET A 25 -9.16 -12.43 8.27
N LEU A 26 -10.06 -13.42 8.22
CA LEU A 26 -10.79 -13.91 9.40
C LEU A 26 -9.88 -14.56 10.46
N GLY A 27 -8.75 -15.14 10.00
CA GLY A 27 -7.73 -15.72 10.88
C GLY A 27 -6.65 -14.75 11.33
N ASP A 28 -6.67 -13.48 10.88
CA ASP A 28 -5.63 -12.51 11.16
C ASP A 28 -5.91 -11.74 12.45
N SER A 29 -4.94 -11.69 13.36
CA SER A 29 -4.88 -10.71 14.45
C SER A 29 -4.62 -9.28 13.92
N ALA A 30 -4.66 -8.27 14.79
CA ALA A 30 -4.34 -6.90 14.40
C ALA A 30 -2.89 -6.80 13.94
N ILE A 31 -2.69 -6.21 12.75
CA ILE A 31 -1.36 -5.76 12.34
C ILE A 31 -0.97 -4.47 13.09
N MET A 32 0.34 -4.15 13.12
CA MET A 32 0.84 -3.01 13.88
C MET A 32 0.08 -1.71 13.59
N ASP A 33 -0.17 -1.36 12.35
CA ASP A 33 -0.84 -0.09 12.00
C ASP A 33 -2.32 -0.05 12.43
N GLU A 34 -3.01 -1.19 12.53
CA GLU A 34 -4.45 -1.23 12.86
C GLU A 34 -4.74 -0.79 14.28
N VAL A 35 -3.84 -1.05 15.24
CA VAL A 35 -4.01 -0.62 16.64
C VAL A 35 -3.93 0.90 16.77
N ALA A 36 -3.28 1.60 15.83
CA ALA A 36 -3.29 3.05 15.79
C ALA A 36 -4.44 3.62 14.95
N HIS A 37 -4.70 3.04 13.78
CA HIS A 37 -5.64 3.63 12.81
C HIS A 37 -7.10 3.49 13.21
N LEU A 38 -7.54 2.30 13.62
CA LEU A 38 -8.94 2.04 13.95
C LEU A 38 -9.40 2.82 15.19
N PRO A 39 -8.67 2.79 16.34
CA PRO A 39 -9.02 3.59 17.50
C PRO A 39 -8.97 5.10 17.25
N ALA A 40 -7.98 5.58 16.47
CA ALA A 40 -7.92 6.99 16.07
C ALA A 40 -9.16 7.39 15.26
N GLY A 41 -9.58 6.58 14.28
CA GLY A 41 -10.78 6.82 13.49
C GLY A 41 -12.05 6.84 14.33
N TYR A 42 -12.18 5.93 15.30
CA TYR A 42 -13.29 5.95 16.23
C TYR A 42 -13.31 7.25 17.08
N SER A 43 -12.12 7.68 17.57
CA SER A 43 -12.01 8.93 18.31
C SER A 43 -12.38 10.15 17.46
N TYR A 44 -12.00 10.18 16.20
CA TYR A 44 -12.33 11.28 15.28
C TYR A 44 -13.83 11.44 15.08
N ILE A 45 -14.53 10.34 14.82
CA ILE A 45 -15.98 10.34 14.61
C ILE A 45 -16.73 10.69 15.90
N THR A 46 -16.30 10.15 17.06
CA THR A 46 -17.05 10.27 18.32
C THR A 46 -16.66 11.47 19.14
N GLN A 47 -15.39 11.87 19.13
CA GLN A 47 -14.85 12.98 19.91
C GLN A 47 -14.62 14.26 19.09
N GLN A 48 -14.54 14.17 17.74
CA GLN A 48 -14.22 15.28 16.84
C GLN A 48 -12.87 15.94 17.20
N ASP A 49 -11.90 15.10 17.55
CA ASP A 49 -10.58 15.48 18.06
C ASP A 49 -9.49 14.62 17.41
N MET A 50 -8.62 15.25 16.64
CA MET A 50 -7.57 14.61 15.86
C MET A 50 -6.19 14.67 16.56
N ARG A 51 -6.15 14.49 17.91
CA ARG A 51 -4.87 14.45 18.64
C ARG A 51 -4.05 13.19 18.41
N LEU A 52 -4.72 12.09 18.02
CA LEU A 52 -4.07 10.80 17.74
C LEU A 52 -3.72 10.69 16.26
N ASN A 53 -2.58 10.10 15.93
CA ASN A 53 -2.17 9.73 14.58
C ASN A 53 -2.29 10.86 13.52
N PRO A 54 -1.74 12.07 13.75
CA PRO A 54 -1.80 13.17 12.78
C PRO A 54 -0.94 12.95 11.55
N GLU A 55 0.00 11.99 11.56
CA GLU A 55 0.85 11.63 10.42
C GLU A 55 0.12 10.95 9.25
N HIS A 56 -1.15 10.63 9.40
CA HIS A 56 -1.99 10.10 8.33
C HIS A 56 -3.30 10.87 8.21
N PRO A 57 -3.78 11.18 7.00
CA PRO A 57 -5.09 11.78 6.79
C PRO A 57 -6.24 10.86 7.24
N PRO A 58 -7.46 11.40 7.46
CA PRO A 58 -8.49 10.69 8.20
C PRO A 58 -9.28 9.64 7.41
N LEU A 59 -9.33 9.65 6.07
CA LEU A 59 -10.32 8.90 5.28
C LEU A 59 -10.49 7.42 5.69
N ILE A 60 -9.39 6.65 5.73
CA ILE A 60 -9.47 5.22 6.08
C ILE A 60 -9.81 5.02 7.55
N LYS A 61 -9.26 5.87 8.40
CA LYS A 61 -9.52 5.83 9.83
C LYS A 61 -10.99 6.12 10.13
N ASP A 62 -11.55 7.14 9.49
CA ASP A 62 -12.98 7.48 9.60
C ASP A 62 -13.89 6.37 9.10
N LEU A 63 -13.55 5.77 7.97
CA LEU A 63 -14.34 4.66 7.45
C LEU A 63 -14.30 3.46 8.40
N ALA A 64 -13.12 3.10 8.92
CA ALA A 64 -12.98 1.97 9.84
C ALA A 64 -13.63 2.24 11.20
N GLY A 65 -13.31 3.36 11.84
CA GLY A 65 -13.90 3.75 13.13
C GLY A 65 -15.40 4.03 13.01
N GLY A 66 -15.84 4.59 11.86
CA GLY A 66 -17.24 4.84 11.54
C GLY A 66 -18.07 3.55 11.45
N MET A 67 -17.51 2.45 10.92
CA MET A 67 -18.20 1.16 10.92
C MET A 67 -18.40 0.61 12.34
N VAL A 68 -17.40 0.75 13.21
CA VAL A 68 -17.53 0.36 14.63
C VAL A 68 -18.57 1.24 15.33
N TRP A 69 -18.55 2.55 15.11
CA TRP A 69 -19.54 3.48 15.64
C TRP A 69 -20.96 3.16 15.13
N LEU A 70 -21.13 2.92 13.82
CA LEU A 70 -22.40 2.59 13.22
C LEU A 70 -22.98 1.28 13.79
N TYR A 71 -22.13 0.24 13.92
CA TYR A 71 -22.50 -1.01 14.57
C TYR A 71 -22.99 -0.76 16.00
N SER A 72 -22.25 0.02 16.79
CA SER A 72 -22.62 0.34 18.18
C SER A 72 -24.00 1.03 18.27
N LYS A 73 -24.32 1.90 17.31
CA LYS A 73 -25.63 2.60 17.24
C LYS A 73 -26.77 1.69 16.84
N ILE A 74 -26.55 0.81 15.86
CA ILE A 74 -27.59 -0.12 15.36
C ILE A 74 -27.90 -1.20 16.39
N THR A 75 -26.89 -1.77 17.05
CA THR A 75 -27.04 -2.88 17.97
C THR A 75 -27.19 -2.46 19.43
N ALA A 76 -27.08 -1.16 19.73
CA ALA A 76 -26.98 -0.62 21.08
C ALA A 76 -25.81 -1.20 21.89
N THR A 77 -24.80 -1.78 21.24
CA THR A 77 -23.60 -2.30 21.89
C THR A 77 -22.74 -1.14 22.37
N LYS A 78 -22.44 -1.09 23.67
CA LYS A 78 -21.57 -0.06 24.24
C LYS A 78 -20.12 -0.33 23.82
N ILE A 79 -19.45 0.68 23.27
CA ILE A 79 -17.99 0.70 23.05
C ILE A 79 -17.39 1.59 24.15
N ASN A 80 -16.52 1.02 24.97
CA ASN A 80 -15.87 1.73 26.05
C ASN A 80 -14.69 2.55 25.51
N PHE A 81 -14.69 3.85 25.85
CA PHE A 81 -13.64 4.78 25.44
C PHE A 81 -12.76 5.13 26.65
N PRO A 82 -11.43 4.94 26.58
CA PRO A 82 -10.53 5.13 27.73
C PRO A 82 -10.23 6.62 27.98
N TYR A 83 -11.19 7.39 28.46
CA TYR A 83 -11.05 8.83 28.70
C TYR A 83 -9.97 9.18 29.74
N SER A 84 -9.73 8.31 30.72
CA SER A 84 -8.90 8.61 31.91
C SER A 84 -7.41 8.34 31.71
N ILE A 85 -7.02 7.64 30.63
CA ILE A 85 -5.62 7.23 30.42
C ILE A 85 -4.73 8.40 29.97
N ASN A 86 -3.44 8.32 30.32
CA ASN A 86 -2.46 9.34 29.93
C ASN A 86 -2.33 9.47 28.40
N ALA A 87 -2.42 8.36 27.68
CA ALA A 87 -2.37 8.35 26.21
C ALA A 87 -3.42 9.26 25.56
N TRP A 88 -4.60 9.44 26.19
CA TRP A 88 -5.62 10.39 25.75
C TRP A 88 -5.44 11.77 26.39
N GLN A 89 -5.17 11.82 27.70
CA GLN A 89 -5.19 13.07 28.44
C GLN A 89 -3.93 13.90 28.29
N LYS A 90 -2.74 13.27 28.25
CA LYS A 90 -1.45 13.96 28.41
C LYS A 90 -0.49 13.71 27.25
N ASP A 91 -0.40 12.47 26.75
CA ASP A 91 0.64 12.10 25.79
C ASP A 91 0.42 12.83 24.45
N ILE A 92 1.51 13.29 23.87
CA ILE A 92 1.50 13.86 22.53
C ILE A 92 1.52 12.70 21.54
N ASN A 93 0.49 12.65 20.66
CA ASN A 93 0.32 11.56 19.70
C ASN A 93 0.38 10.17 20.35
N GLY A 94 -0.34 9.97 21.47
CA GLY A 94 -0.36 8.72 22.23
C GLY A 94 -1.05 7.53 21.53
N GLN A 95 -1.00 7.46 20.21
CA GLN A 95 -1.77 6.56 19.34
C GLN A 95 -1.61 5.07 19.67
N TRP A 96 -0.40 4.63 20.05
CA TRP A 96 -0.12 3.21 20.31
C TRP A 96 -0.71 2.75 21.64
N ASN A 97 -0.35 3.43 22.73
CA ASN A 97 -0.88 3.11 24.06
C ASN A 97 -2.40 3.27 24.11
N PHE A 98 -2.93 4.36 23.52
CA PHE A 98 -4.37 4.53 23.40
C PHE A 98 -5.03 3.37 22.64
N GLY A 99 -4.43 2.95 21.54
CA GLY A 99 -4.97 1.87 20.72
C GLY A 99 -5.01 0.53 21.44
N PHE A 100 -3.92 0.17 22.13
CA PHE A 100 -3.88 -1.05 22.93
C PHE A 100 -4.91 -1.03 24.06
N ASP A 101 -5.02 0.07 24.79
CA ASP A 101 -6.02 0.21 25.85
C ASP A 101 -7.43 0.13 25.31
N PHE A 102 -7.74 0.88 24.25
CA PHE A 102 -9.06 0.90 23.64
C PHE A 102 -9.48 -0.48 23.11
N MET A 103 -8.59 -1.21 22.46
CA MET A 103 -8.94 -2.49 21.83
C MET A 103 -8.94 -3.66 22.80
N TYR A 104 -8.03 -3.69 23.79
CA TYR A 104 -7.75 -4.91 24.54
C TYR A 104 -7.97 -4.79 26.06
N ASN A 105 -7.91 -3.58 26.64
CA ASN A 105 -8.03 -3.40 28.10
C ASN A 105 -9.42 -2.93 28.56
N GLU A 106 -10.20 -2.29 27.67
CA GLU A 106 -11.51 -1.71 28.01
C GLU A 106 -12.69 -2.70 27.88
N SER A 107 -12.43 -3.99 27.86
CA SER A 107 -13.46 -5.03 27.65
C SER A 107 -14.22 -4.89 26.31
N ASN A 108 -13.62 -4.25 25.35
CA ASN A 108 -14.11 -4.20 23.98
C ASN A 108 -13.81 -5.52 23.25
N ASN A 109 -14.65 -5.86 22.25
CA ASN A 109 -14.38 -7.02 21.42
C ASN A 109 -13.47 -6.61 20.25
N ALA A 110 -12.15 -6.79 20.42
CA ALA A 110 -11.14 -6.42 19.45
C ALA A 110 -11.33 -7.12 18.09
N ASP A 111 -11.64 -8.42 18.07
CA ASP A 111 -11.88 -9.19 16.85
C ASP A 111 -13.07 -8.64 16.04
N LEU A 112 -14.16 -8.28 16.71
CA LEU A 112 -15.32 -7.67 16.07
C LEU A 112 -14.98 -6.28 15.50
N MET A 113 -14.27 -5.46 16.28
CA MET A 113 -13.88 -4.12 15.81
C MET A 113 -12.95 -4.20 14.59
N LEU A 114 -11.99 -5.12 14.59
CA LEU A 114 -11.12 -5.38 13.44
C LEU A 114 -11.93 -5.84 12.22
N PHE A 115 -12.83 -6.80 12.40
CA PHE A 115 -13.69 -7.28 11.33
C PHE A 115 -14.48 -6.13 10.69
N LEU A 116 -15.16 -5.32 11.51
CA LEU A 116 -15.94 -4.17 11.04
C LEU A 116 -15.05 -3.12 10.34
N GLY A 117 -13.91 -2.79 10.94
CA GLY A 117 -12.98 -1.80 10.39
C GLY A 117 -12.34 -2.21 9.05
N ARG A 118 -12.19 -3.51 8.81
CA ARG A 118 -11.62 -4.06 7.57
C ARG A 118 -12.62 -4.10 6.40
N ILE A 119 -13.93 -4.01 6.63
CA ILE A 119 -14.93 -4.02 5.56
C ILE A 119 -14.76 -2.85 4.58
N PRO A 120 -14.59 -1.59 5.01
CA PRO A 120 -14.35 -0.47 4.09
C PRO A 120 -13.12 -0.64 3.21
N THR A 121 -12.05 -1.26 3.71
CA THR A 121 -10.83 -1.49 2.92
C THR A 121 -11.08 -2.47 1.76
N LEU A 122 -11.87 -3.52 1.97
CA LEU A 122 -12.31 -4.43 0.91
C LEU A 122 -13.16 -3.71 -0.14
N LEU A 123 -14.03 -2.77 0.26
CA LEU A 123 -14.81 -1.97 -0.69
C LEU A 123 -13.93 -1.04 -1.53
N ILE A 124 -12.85 -0.49 -0.94
CA ILE A 124 -11.87 0.31 -1.68
C ILE A 124 -11.05 -0.57 -2.64
N LEU A 125 -10.70 -1.78 -2.22
CA LEU A 125 -10.06 -2.78 -3.09
C LEU A 125 -10.95 -3.09 -4.31
N LEU A 126 -12.26 -3.30 -4.10
CA LEU A 126 -13.23 -3.47 -5.18
C LEU A 126 -13.29 -2.25 -6.10
N LEU A 127 -13.41 -1.06 -5.53
CA LEU A 127 -13.51 0.19 -6.29
C LEU A 127 -12.29 0.40 -7.19
N LEU A 128 -11.07 0.15 -6.69
CA LEU A 128 -9.86 0.21 -7.50
C LEU A 128 -9.91 -0.77 -8.68
N GLY A 129 -10.32 -2.01 -8.45
CA GLY A 129 -10.45 -3.02 -9.52
C GLY A 129 -11.44 -2.61 -10.61
N ILE A 130 -12.57 -2.02 -10.23
CA ILE A 130 -13.55 -1.46 -11.18
C ILE A 130 -12.90 -0.38 -12.05
N TYR A 131 -12.08 0.53 -11.46
CA TYR A 131 -11.43 1.59 -12.23
C TYR A 131 -10.25 1.08 -13.06
N VAL A 132 -9.50 0.08 -12.60
CA VAL A 132 -8.47 -0.61 -13.40
C VAL A 132 -9.10 -1.20 -14.66
N PHE A 133 -10.20 -1.94 -14.52
CA PHE A 133 -10.93 -2.47 -15.67
C PHE A 133 -11.46 -1.37 -16.59
N LYS A 134 -12.15 -0.36 -16.01
CA LYS A 134 -12.80 0.71 -16.75
C LYS A 134 -11.80 1.52 -17.57
N TRP A 135 -10.74 2.03 -16.94
CA TRP A 135 -9.77 2.88 -17.62
C TRP A 135 -8.97 2.12 -18.66
N THR A 136 -8.56 0.88 -18.37
CA THR A 136 -7.88 0.03 -19.35
C THR A 136 -8.78 -0.26 -20.56
N ARG A 137 -10.07 -0.49 -20.33
CA ARG A 137 -11.02 -0.73 -21.41
C ARG A 137 -11.19 0.50 -22.33
N GLU A 138 -11.27 1.68 -21.74
CA GLU A 138 -11.35 2.94 -22.48
C GLU A 138 -10.09 3.19 -23.33
N LEU A 139 -8.90 2.83 -22.85
CA LEU A 139 -7.64 3.05 -23.54
C LEU A 139 -7.31 1.97 -24.58
N PHE A 140 -7.51 0.70 -24.26
CA PHE A 140 -6.96 -0.43 -25.02
C PHE A 140 -8.01 -1.49 -25.41
N GLY A 141 -9.25 -1.35 -24.95
CA GLY A 141 -10.35 -2.29 -25.24
C GLY A 141 -10.46 -3.46 -24.27
N SER A 142 -11.47 -4.30 -24.49
CA SER A 142 -11.89 -5.34 -23.55
C SER A 142 -10.85 -6.42 -23.26
N PRO A 143 -10.06 -6.95 -24.21
CA PRO A 143 -9.04 -7.95 -23.89
C PRO A 143 -7.95 -7.41 -22.96
N ALA A 144 -7.49 -6.18 -23.17
CA ALA A 144 -6.53 -5.52 -22.29
C ALA A 144 -7.14 -5.29 -20.88
N ALA A 145 -8.40 -4.87 -20.83
CA ALA A 145 -9.08 -4.65 -19.56
C ALA A 145 -9.20 -5.93 -18.69
N LEU A 146 -9.50 -7.07 -19.31
CA LEU A 146 -9.53 -8.34 -18.61
C LEU A 146 -8.14 -8.78 -18.14
N LEU A 147 -7.10 -8.58 -18.94
CA LEU A 147 -5.74 -8.90 -18.53
C LEU A 147 -5.25 -7.98 -17.41
N ALA A 148 -5.51 -6.66 -17.48
CA ALA A 148 -5.16 -5.72 -16.40
C ALA A 148 -5.89 -6.07 -15.10
N LEU A 149 -7.19 -6.38 -15.20
CA LEU A 149 -7.98 -6.81 -14.05
C LEU A 149 -7.48 -8.14 -13.48
N PHE A 150 -7.06 -9.10 -14.33
CA PHE A 150 -6.46 -10.35 -13.89
C PHE A 150 -5.16 -10.09 -13.11
N LEU A 151 -4.24 -9.28 -13.65
CA LEU A 151 -2.99 -8.93 -12.96
C LEU A 151 -3.25 -8.27 -11.61
N TYR A 152 -4.30 -7.46 -11.51
CA TYR A 152 -4.72 -6.82 -10.28
C TYR A 152 -5.34 -7.81 -9.28
N THR A 153 -6.32 -8.62 -9.71
CA THR A 153 -7.05 -9.54 -8.83
C THR A 153 -6.20 -10.70 -8.31
N PHE A 154 -5.14 -11.05 -9.04
CA PHE A 154 -4.15 -12.05 -8.66
C PHE A 154 -2.78 -11.41 -8.30
N SER A 155 -2.75 -10.16 -7.84
CA SER A 155 -1.55 -9.59 -7.22
C SER A 155 -1.51 -9.97 -5.74
N PRO A 156 -0.46 -10.68 -5.30
CA PRO A 156 -0.31 -11.07 -3.90
C PRO A 156 -0.21 -9.86 -2.98
N THR A 157 0.39 -8.75 -3.45
CA THR A 157 0.52 -7.52 -2.68
C THR A 157 -0.83 -6.84 -2.45
N PHE A 158 -1.73 -6.80 -3.45
CA PHE A 158 -3.08 -6.28 -3.25
C PHE A 158 -3.94 -7.17 -2.35
N LEU A 159 -3.84 -8.50 -2.49
CA LEU A 159 -4.53 -9.44 -1.60
C LEU A 159 -4.03 -9.36 -0.16
N ALA A 160 -2.74 -9.08 0.05
CA ALA A 160 -2.15 -8.89 1.37
C ALA A 160 -2.63 -7.59 2.03
N HIS A 161 -2.44 -6.45 1.35
CA HIS A 161 -2.64 -5.13 1.96
C HIS A 161 -4.07 -4.59 1.84
N GLY A 162 -4.89 -5.12 0.92
CA GLY A 162 -6.26 -4.66 0.69
C GLY A 162 -7.27 -5.08 1.75
N ARG A 163 -6.87 -5.87 2.73
CA ARG A 163 -7.73 -6.42 3.80
C ARG A 163 -7.46 -5.81 5.18
N TYR A 164 -6.47 -4.91 5.31
CA TYR A 164 -6.10 -4.28 6.59
C TYR A 164 -6.47 -2.80 6.63
N VAL A 165 -6.69 -2.26 7.82
CA VAL A 165 -6.99 -0.84 8.04
C VAL A 165 -5.71 -0.02 7.90
N THR A 166 -5.25 0.13 6.64
CA THR A 166 -4.06 0.90 6.28
C THR A 166 -4.35 1.89 5.17
N THR A 167 -3.50 2.89 5.03
CA THR A 167 -3.68 3.95 4.03
C THR A 167 -3.20 3.58 2.63
N ASP A 168 -2.52 2.44 2.44
CA ASP A 168 -1.76 2.13 1.22
C ASP A 168 -2.65 1.85 0.00
N VAL A 169 -3.63 0.92 0.15
CA VAL A 169 -4.57 0.60 -0.94
C VAL A 169 -5.51 1.76 -1.21
N ALA A 170 -5.91 2.51 -0.17
CA ALA A 170 -6.72 3.71 -0.34
C ALA A 170 -5.97 4.81 -1.11
N ALA A 171 -4.69 5.05 -0.79
CA ALA A 171 -3.86 5.97 -1.54
C ALA A 171 -3.70 5.53 -3.01
N THR A 172 -3.51 4.24 -3.23
CA THR A 172 -3.42 3.66 -4.58
C THR A 172 -4.70 3.90 -5.38
N ALA A 173 -5.86 3.60 -4.80
CA ALA A 173 -7.16 3.85 -5.42
C ALA A 173 -7.37 5.34 -5.69
N ALA A 174 -7.08 6.17 -4.70
CA ALA A 174 -7.23 7.62 -4.78
C ALA A 174 -6.37 8.25 -5.88
N ILE A 175 -5.09 7.88 -5.96
CA ILE A 175 -4.16 8.35 -6.99
C ILE A 175 -4.63 7.91 -8.38
N PHE A 176 -4.98 6.64 -8.54
CA PHE A 176 -5.41 6.09 -9.81
C PHE A 176 -6.71 6.75 -10.31
N ILE A 177 -7.71 6.88 -9.44
CA ILE A 177 -9.00 7.46 -9.79
C ILE A 177 -8.89 8.98 -10.02
N ALA A 178 -8.11 9.71 -9.21
CA ALA A 178 -7.88 11.13 -9.42
C ALA A 178 -7.16 11.40 -10.76
N SER A 179 -6.17 10.57 -11.10
CA SER A 179 -5.48 10.63 -12.39
C SER A 179 -6.43 10.37 -13.57
N TYR A 180 -7.35 9.40 -13.44
CA TYR A 180 -8.38 9.11 -14.44
C TYR A 180 -9.26 10.35 -14.71
N TYR A 181 -9.80 10.98 -13.66
CA TYR A 181 -10.67 12.14 -13.82
C TYR A 181 -9.92 13.39 -14.27
N PHE A 182 -8.67 13.56 -13.86
CA PHE A 182 -7.80 14.62 -14.34
C PHE A 182 -7.54 14.51 -15.85
N ILE A 183 -7.18 13.33 -16.37
CA ILE A 183 -7.01 13.08 -17.80
C ILE A 183 -8.31 13.30 -18.57
N ARG A 184 -9.45 12.88 -18.00
CA ARG A 184 -10.76 13.11 -18.60
C ARG A 184 -11.06 14.60 -18.74
N TRP A 185 -10.76 15.40 -17.71
CA TRP A 185 -10.90 16.84 -17.80
C TRP A 185 -9.92 17.47 -18.79
N LEU A 186 -8.67 17.06 -18.84
CA LEU A 186 -7.71 17.57 -19.83
C LEU A 186 -8.17 17.36 -21.28
N LYS A 187 -8.76 16.19 -21.57
CA LYS A 187 -9.27 15.85 -22.90
C LYS A 187 -10.58 16.57 -23.23
N ASP A 188 -11.46 16.74 -22.25
CA ASP A 188 -12.76 17.42 -22.37
C ASP A 188 -12.94 18.40 -21.22
N PRO A 189 -12.39 19.65 -21.35
CA PRO A 189 -12.33 20.63 -20.27
C PRO A 189 -13.64 21.42 -20.12
N ASN A 190 -14.72 20.73 -19.75
CA ASN A 190 -16.01 21.31 -19.40
C ASN A 190 -16.15 21.45 -17.86
N LYS A 191 -17.15 22.25 -17.42
CA LYS A 191 -17.40 22.52 -15.99
C LYS A 191 -17.65 21.25 -15.17
N LYS A 192 -18.41 20.28 -15.72
CA LYS A 192 -18.72 19.02 -15.03
C LYS A 192 -17.45 18.22 -14.75
N ASN A 193 -16.61 18.02 -15.77
CA ASN A 193 -15.36 17.27 -15.61
C ASN A 193 -14.39 17.99 -14.66
N LEU A 194 -14.36 19.33 -14.68
CA LEU A 194 -13.55 20.13 -13.76
C LEU A 194 -13.97 19.93 -12.29
N ILE A 195 -15.28 20.05 -12.01
CA ILE A 195 -15.83 19.89 -10.66
C ILE A 195 -15.57 18.45 -10.17
N VAL A 196 -15.88 17.45 -10.98
CA VAL A 196 -15.65 16.04 -10.61
C VAL A 196 -14.17 15.78 -10.34
N ALA A 197 -13.26 16.27 -11.19
CA ALA A 197 -11.82 16.13 -10.96
C ALA A 197 -11.39 16.81 -9.66
N GLY A 198 -11.94 17.99 -9.34
CA GLY A 198 -11.64 18.70 -8.10
C GLY A 198 -12.12 17.97 -6.85
N LEU A 199 -13.38 17.47 -6.86
CA LEU A 199 -13.92 16.71 -5.73
C LEU A 199 -13.13 15.41 -5.50
N VAL A 200 -12.85 14.66 -6.57
CA VAL A 200 -12.06 13.41 -6.49
C VAL A 200 -10.63 13.67 -6.04
N PHE A 201 -10.00 14.76 -6.52
CA PHE A 201 -8.67 15.19 -6.04
C PHE A 201 -8.71 15.49 -4.53
N GLY A 202 -9.75 16.19 -4.04
CA GLY A 202 -9.90 16.48 -2.61
C GLY A 202 -10.06 15.23 -1.76
N VAL A 203 -10.91 14.28 -2.16
CA VAL A 203 -11.04 12.98 -1.48
C VAL A 203 -9.70 12.23 -1.50
N ALA A 204 -8.97 12.30 -2.60
CA ALA A 204 -7.66 11.66 -2.70
C ALA A 204 -6.67 12.22 -1.66
N GLN A 205 -6.65 13.55 -1.40
CA GLN A 205 -5.79 14.16 -0.38
C GLN A 205 -6.10 13.69 1.06
N LEU A 206 -7.28 13.11 1.28
CA LEU A 206 -7.67 12.54 2.58
C LEU A 206 -7.24 11.09 2.77
N ALA A 207 -6.67 10.43 1.75
CA ALA A 207 -6.27 9.02 1.82
C ALA A 207 -4.87 8.83 2.42
N LYS A 208 -3.86 9.56 1.94
CA LYS A 208 -2.46 9.50 2.41
C LYS A 208 -1.70 10.74 1.99
N PHE A 209 -0.79 11.25 2.81
CA PHE A 209 -0.02 12.46 2.45
C PHE A 209 0.88 12.30 1.22
N SER A 210 1.32 11.07 0.88
CA SER A 210 2.04 10.84 -0.39
C SER A 210 1.23 11.17 -1.65
N VAL A 211 -0.12 11.26 -1.54
CA VAL A 211 -1.01 11.71 -2.62
C VAL A 211 -0.76 13.17 -3.00
N PHE A 212 -0.11 13.95 -2.13
CA PHE A 212 0.32 15.32 -2.45
C PHE A 212 1.23 15.37 -3.70
N LEU A 213 1.93 14.30 -4.04
CA LEU A 213 2.70 14.19 -5.29
C LEU A 213 1.84 14.38 -6.56
N LEU A 214 0.52 14.18 -6.49
CA LEU A 214 -0.40 14.52 -7.58
C LEU A 214 -0.41 16.01 -7.92
N VAL A 215 -0.14 16.89 -6.96
CA VAL A 215 -0.02 18.35 -7.20
C VAL A 215 1.09 18.61 -8.22
N VAL A 216 2.27 18.05 -7.96
CA VAL A 216 3.44 18.17 -8.84
C VAL A 216 3.18 17.51 -10.19
N LEU A 217 2.62 16.31 -10.18
CA LEU A 217 2.32 15.55 -11.40
C LEU A 217 1.31 16.27 -12.29
N PHE A 218 0.20 16.76 -11.72
CA PHE A 218 -0.87 17.43 -12.49
C PHE A 218 -0.38 18.74 -13.11
N VAL A 219 0.42 19.52 -12.36
CA VAL A 219 1.05 20.72 -12.92
C VAL A 219 1.98 20.35 -14.07
N PHE A 220 2.85 19.34 -13.90
CA PHE A 220 3.76 18.88 -14.95
C PHE A 220 3.00 18.42 -16.20
N ILE A 221 2.00 17.57 -16.08
CA ILE A 221 1.20 17.08 -17.21
C ILE A 221 0.43 18.22 -17.88
N THR A 222 -0.06 19.20 -17.10
CA THR A 222 -0.70 20.39 -17.66
C THR A 222 0.26 21.20 -18.51
N ILE A 223 1.51 21.40 -18.06
CA ILE A 223 2.54 22.12 -18.84
C ILE A 223 2.83 21.36 -20.13
N VAL A 224 3.04 20.04 -20.07
CA VAL A 224 3.25 19.21 -21.26
C VAL A 224 2.07 19.33 -22.24
N TRP A 225 0.82 19.29 -21.72
CA TRP A 225 -0.38 19.41 -22.51
C TRP A 225 -0.51 20.79 -23.20
N ILE A 226 -0.21 21.88 -22.49
CA ILE A 226 -0.19 23.24 -23.05
C ILE A 226 0.82 23.34 -24.19
N LEU A 227 2.04 22.80 -24.02
CA LEU A 227 3.07 22.82 -25.04
C LEU A 227 2.67 22.03 -26.30
N VAL A 228 1.95 20.91 -26.14
CA VAL A 228 1.38 20.15 -27.26
C VAL A 228 0.33 20.97 -27.99
N LYS A 229 -0.61 21.58 -27.25
CA LYS A 229 -1.73 22.38 -27.82
C LYS A 229 -1.29 23.71 -28.38
N TRP A 230 -0.25 24.35 -27.85
CA TRP A 230 0.27 25.62 -28.37
C TRP A 230 0.65 25.56 -29.85
N ARG A 231 1.29 24.50 -30.27
CA ARG A 231 1.69 24.32 -31.67
C ARG A 231 0.53 23.94 -32.61
N GLU A 232 -0.63 23.55 -32.09
CA GLU A 232 -1.83 23.28 -32.88
C GLU A 232 -2.56 24.56 -33.31
N SER A 233 -2.36 25.63 -32.57
CA SER A 233 -3.11 26.87 -32.71
C SER A 233 -2.28 27.91 -33.45
N LYS A 234 -2.41 28.03 -34.75
CA LYS A 234 -1.95 29.22 -35.50
C LYS A 234 -3.18 29.95 -36.03
N PRO A 235 -3.28 31.27 -35.84
CA PRO A 235 -2.35 32.28 -35.34
C PRO A 235 -2.40 32.52 -33.83
N GLN A 236 -1.42 33.22 -33.28
CA GLN A 236 -0.93 33.36 -31.91
C GLN A 236 -1.87 33.81 -30.77
N PRO A 237 -3.12 34.30 -30.90
CA PRO A 237 -3.90 34.71 -29.73
C PRO A 237 -4.34 33.56 -28.82
N THR A 238 -4.17 32.31 -29.22
CA THR A 238 -4.65 31.12 -28.49
C THR A 238 -3.70 30.61 -27.40
N PHE A 239 -2.44 31.04 -27.37
CA PHE A 239 -1.45 30.60 -26.36
C PHE A 239 -1.88 30.99 -24.93
N TRP A 240 -2.11 32.28 -24.70
CA TRP A 240 -2.56 32.77 -23.38
C TRP A 240 -3.90 32.19 -22.98
N LYS A 241 -4.83 32.04 -23.93
CA LYS A 241 -6.12 31.40 -23.68
C LYS A 241 -5.94 29.94 -23.24
N ASN A 242 -5.01 29.18 -23.83
CA ASN A 242 -4.71 27.82 -23.43
C ASN A 242 -4.03 27.75 -22.05
N ILE A 243 -3.12 28.68 -21.72
CA ILE A 243 -2.53 28.77 -20.37
C ILE A 243 -3.62 28.96 -19.34
N TRP A 244 -4.45 29.99 -19.50
CA TRP A 244 -5.53 30.28 -18.52
C TRP A 244 -6.52 29.13 -18.44
N LYS A 245 -6.86 28.50 -19.55
CA LYS A 245 -7.81 27.39 -19.58
C LYS A 245 -7.27 26.17 -18.83
N TYR A 246 -6.05 25.71 -19.11
CA TYR A 246 -5.53 24.47 -18.55
C TYR A 246 -4.81 24.67 -17.22
N LEU A 247 -3.92 25.65 -17.10
CA LEU A 247 -3.24 25.90 -15.83
C LEU A 247 -4.20 26.48 -14.77
N GLY A 248 -5.01 27.47 -15.15
CA GLY A 248 -6.05 28.00 -14.28
C GLY A 248 -7.07 26.94 -13.87
N GLY A 249 -7.46 26.06 -14.80
CA GLY A 249 -8.33 24.93 -14.49
C GLY A 249 -7.69 23.90 -13.55
N THR A 250 -6.39 23.61 -13.70
CA THR A 250 -5.64 22.74 -12.78
C THR A 250 -5.59 23.33 -11.38
N ILE A 251 -5.30 24.63 -11.26
CA ILE A 251 -5.33 25.36 -9.99
C ILE A 251 -6.73 25.31 -9.37
N LEU A 252 -7.78 25.50 -10.19
CA LEU A 252 -9.17 25.45 -9.71
C LEU A 252 -9.58 24.04 -9.25
N ILE A 253 -9.12 22.96 -9.93
CA ILE A 253 -9.28 21.59 -9.48
C ILE A 253 -8.69 21.41 -8.08
N MET A 254 -7.46 21.89 -7.85
CA MET A 254 -6.81 21.83 -6.55
C MET A 254 -7.55 22.67 -5.50
N ALA A 255 -7.96 23.89 -5.86
CA ALA A 255 -8.73 24.76 -4.97
C ALA A 255 -10.07 24.14 -4.55
N ILE A 256 -10.82 23.56 -5.49
CA ILE A 256 -12.05 22.82 -5.19
C ILE A 256 -11.75 21.69 -4.20
N GLY A 257 -10.73 20.89 -4.45
CA GLY A 257 -10.36 19.78 -3.57
C GLY A 257 -10.00 20.23 -2.16
N TYR A 258 -9.16 21.24 -2.02
CA TYR A 258 -8.76 21.71 -0.70
C TYR A 258 -9.88 22.48 0.02
N VAL A 259 -10.61 23.36 -0.67
CA VAL A 259 -11.62 24.23 -0.03
C VAL A 259 -12.93 23.48 0.24
N ILE A 260 -13.37 22.63 -0.68
CA ILE A 260 -14.69 21.98 -0.57
C ILE A 260 -14.61 20.62 0.15
N ILE A 261 -13.47 19.94 0.11
CA ILE A 261 -13.32 18.59 0.71
C ILE A 261 -12.37 18.62 1.90
N VAL A 262 -11.10 18.96 1.70
CA VAL A 262 -10.08 18.81 2.75
C VAL A 262 -10.39 19.72 3.95
N TRP A 263 -10.61 20.99 3.71
CA TRP A 263 -10.84 21.97 4.78
C TRP A 263 -12.08 21.64 5.64
N PRO A 264 -13.28 21.39 5.10
CA PRO A 264 -14.45 21.02 5.93
C PRO A 264 -14.24 19.73 6.73
N VAL A 265 -13.60 18.72 6.15
CA VAL A 265 -13.28 17.48 6.87
C VAL A 265 -12.37 17.77 8.06
N TYR A 266 -11.29 18.53 7.87
CA TYR A 266 -10.39 18.88 8.97
C TYR A 266 -11.02 19.85 9.99
N ILE A 267 -11.98 20.69 9.59
CA ILE A 267 -12.79 21.47 10.55
C ILE A 267 -13.51 20.51 11.50
N PHE A 268 -14.23 19.51 10.97
CA PHE A 268 -14.93 18.52 11.78
C PHE A 268 -13.99 17.81 12.76
N HIS A 269 -12.82 17.42 12.32
CA HIS A 269 -11.83 16.69 13.13
C HIS A 269 -11.11 17.55 14.17
N THR A 270 -11.24 18.87 14.12
CA THR A 270 -10.60 19.77 15.08
C THR A 270 -11.61 20.51 15.97
N LEU A 271 -12.91 20.22 15.87
CA LEU A 271 -13.93 20.94 16.63
C LEU A 271 -13.68 20.93 18.14
N ASN A 272 -13.43 19.77 18.71
CA ASN A 272 -13.24 19.58 20.14
C ASN A 272 -11.75 19.43 20.54
N TYR A 273 -10.81 19.53 19.60
CA TYR A 273 -9.40 19.55 19.92
C TYR A 273 -9.06 20.90 20.60
N PRO A 274 -8.64 20.96 21.88
CA PRO A 274 -8.38 22.23 22.54
C PRO A 274 -7.28 23.03 21.81
N VAL A 275 -7.52 24.30 21.49
CA VAL A 275 -6.62 25.14 20.67
C VAL A 275 -5.22 25.21 21.27
N ALA A 276 -5.12 25.47 22.59
CA ALA A 276 -3.83 25.55 23.27
C ALA A 276 -3.06 24.23 23.20
N ARG A 277 -3.77 23.09 23.28
CA ARG A 277 -3.16 21.77 23.13
C ARG A 277 -2.70 21.52 21.71
N GLN A 278 -3.53 21.81 20.70
CA GLN A 278 -3.15 21.67 19.30
C GLN A 278 -1.89 22.45 18.96
N GLN A 279 -1.76 23.68 19.48
CA GLN A 279 -0.53 24.48 19.31
C GLN A 279 0.67 23.85 20.02
N ALA A 280 0.51 23.41 21.26
CA ALA A 280 1.58 22.77 22.02
C ALA A 280 2.07 21.48 21.35
N ASP A 281 1.13 20.60 20.94
CA ASP A 281 1.42 19.34 20.25
C ASP A 281 2.11 19.62 18.90
N THR A 282 1.65 20.61 18.12
CA THR A 282 2.27 21.04 16.86
C THR A 282 3.71 21.49 17.06
N LYS A 283 3.95 22.34 18.07
CA LYS A 283 5.29 22.86 18.39
C LYS A 283 6.26 21.73 18.77
N PHE A 284 5.79 20.80 19.59
CA PHE A 284 6.59 19.66 20.02
C PHE A 284 6.92 18.72 18.86
N ILE A 285 5.91 18.28 18.10
CA ILE A 285 6.04 17.33 17.00
C ILE A 285 7.00 17.87 15.92
N LEU A 286 6.92 19.15 15.59
CA LEU A 286 7.76 19.78 14.57
C LEU A 286 9.05 20.39 15.12
N SER A 287 9.40 20.16 16.37
CA SER A 287 10.59 20.76 17.01
C SER A 287 11.90 20.45 16.28
N SER A 288 12.04 19.23 15.75
CA SER A 288 13.22 18.77 14.99
C SER A 288 13.14 19.05 13.47
N PHE A 289 12.04 19.61 12.96
CA PHE A 289 11.95 19.91 11.52
C PHE A 289 12.85 21.09 11.13
N GLY A 290 13.70 20.90 10.10
CA GLY A 290 14.76 21.84 9.76
C GLY A 290 14.28 23.20 9.23
N PHE A 291 13.18 23.25 8.46
CA PHE A 291 12.70 24.49 7.83
C PHE A 291 11.74 25.24 8.77
N LYS A 292 12.31 26.05 9.68
CA LYS A 292 11.58 26.78 10.73
C LYS A 292 10.48 27.72 10.23
N PRO A 293 10.58 28.42 9.07
CA PRO A 293 9.49 29.28 8.59
C PRO A 293 8.17 28.54 8.42
N ILE A 294 8.15 27.32 7.86
CA ILE A 294 6.92 26.52 7.72
C ILE A 294 6.40 26.04 9.08
N VAL A 295 7.30 25.69 10.01
CA VAL A 295 6.92 25.30 11.38
C VAL A 295 6.22 26.45 12.09
N ASN A 296 6.79 27.65 12.03
CA ASN A 296 6.22 28.85 12.65
C ASN A 296 4.85 29.22 12.03
N LEU A 297 4.71 29.07 10.71
CA LEU A 297 3.44 29.29 10.02
C LEU A 297 2.36 28.30 10.50
N ILE A 298 2.69 26.99 10.51
CA ILE A 298 1.75 25.95 10.96
C ILE A 298 1.37 26.16 12.43
N TYR A 299 2.33 26.48 13.29
CA TYR A 299 2.09 26.81 14.70
C TYR A 299 1.16 28.03 14.87
N PHE A 300 1.43 29.12 14.15
CA PHE A 300 0.59 30.30 14.16
C PHE A 300 -0.85 29.99 13.71
N LEU A 301 -1.00 29.30 12.56
CA LEU A 301 -2.31 28.94 12.02
C LEU A 301 -3.08 27.97 12.93
N ALA A 302 -2.40 27.12 13.69
CA ALA A 302 -3.05 26.23 14.68
C ALA A 302 -3.77 27.02 15.80
N GLY A 303 -3.34 28.26 16.06
CA GLY A 303 -4.02 29.17 17.00
C GLY A 303 -5.18 29.96 16.42
N VAL A 304 -5.34 29.99 15.08
CA VAL A 304 -6.38 30.79 14.42
C VAL A 304 -7.61 29.92 14.11
N PRO A 305 -8.81 30.18 14.70
CA PRO A 305 -9.96 29.29 14.64
C PRO A 305 -10.33 28.78 13.24
N ILE A 306 -10.31 29.66 12.22
CA ILE A 306 -10.69 29.31 10.84
C ILE A 306 -9.61 28.46 10.17
N PHE A 307 -8.33 28.72 10.45
CA PHE A 307 -7.19 28.11 9.76
C PHE A 307 -6.57 26.92 10.50
N ARG A 308 -6.97 26.67 11.76
CA ARG A 308 -6.43 25.56 12.56
C ARG A 308 -6.64 24.19 11.91
N ALA A 309 -7.72 24.03 11.14
CA ALA A 309 -8.00 22.84 10.35
C ALA A 309 -6.95 22.60 9.26
N LEU A 310 -6.58 23.65 8.52
CA LEU A 310 -5.51 23.58 7.51
C LEU A 310 -4.12 23.42 8.17
N ALA A 311 -3.92 23.99 9.37
CA ALA A 311 -2.72 23.79 10.16
C ALA A 311 -2.55 22.29 10.55
N GLN A 312 -3.65 21.61 10.90
CA GLN A 312 -3.64 20.18 11.19
C GLN A 312 -3.27 19.34 9.97
N TYR A 313 -3.79 19.69 8.79
CA TYR A 313 -3.35 19.06 7.52
C TYR A 313 -1.86 19.32 7.26
N GLY A 314 -1.41 20.58 7.43
CA GLY A 314 -0.01 20.97 7.28
C GLY A 314 0.93 20.27 8.27
N LEU A 315 0.51 20.10 9.51
CA LEU A 315 1.24 19.32 10.53
C LEU A 315 1.51 17.89 10.02
N GLY A 316 0.45 17.18 9.61
CA GLY A 316 0.59 15.80 9.16
C GLY A 316 1.47 15.67 7.90
N LEU A 317 1.33 16.58 6.93
CA LEU A 317 2.19 16.61 5.74
C LEU A 317 3.66 16.81 6.11
N THR A 318 3.93 17.73 7.04
CA THR A 318 5.30 18.03 7.50
C THR A 318 5.89 16.86 8.29
N MET A 319 5.08 16.18 9.12
CA MET A 319 5.49 14.93 9.82
C MET A 319 5.92 13.84 8.85
N VAL A 320 5.18 13.63 7.76
CA VAL A 320 5.54 12.62 6.75
C VAL A 320 6.84 12.98 6.04
N LEU A 321 7.08 14.26 5.74
CA LEU A 321 8.34 14.71 5.17
C LEU A 321 9.51 14.47 6.14
N GLN A 322 9.32 14.75 7.44
CA GLN A 322 10.29 14.49 8.49
C GLN A 322 10.59 12.99 8.63
N ARG A 323 9.58 12.15 8.67
CA ARG A 323 9.72 10.69 8.76
C ARG A 323 10.41 10.10 7.51
N ALA A 324 10.05 10.59 6.32
CA ALA A 324 10.68 10.15 5.07
C ALA A 324 12.19 10.48 5.01
N ALA A 325 12.63 11.52 5.72
CA ALA A 325 14.05 11.89 5.85
C ALA A 325 14.76 11.14 6.98
N GLY A 326 14.04 10.74 8.05
CA GLY A 326 14.62 10.12 9.26
C GLY A 326 14.88 8.62 9.14
N GLY A 327 14.23 7.91 8.19
CA GLY A 327 14.37 6.46 8.01
C GLY A 327 13.63 5.63 9.05
N ASN A 328 13.95 4.34 9.10
CA ASN A 328 13.41 3.36 10.07
C ASN A 328 14.38 2.19 10.19
N THR A 329 14.51 1.62 11.39
CA THR A 329 15.28 0.39 11.59
C THR A 329 14.67 -0.74 10.79
N THR A 330 15.48 -1.36 9.93
CA THR A 330 15.03 -2.40 8.99
C THR A 330 16.07 -3.52 8.92
N TYR A 331 15.59 -4.76 8.97
CA TYR A 331 16.38 -5.93 8.57
C TYR A 331 16.28 -6.09 7.05
N TYR A 332 17.43 -6.19 6.38
CA TYR A 332 17.49 -6.36 4.93
C TYR A 332 18.75 -7.13 4.52
N LEU A 333 18.57 -8.30 3.86
CA LEU A 333 19.68 -9.16 3.35
C LEU A 333 20.72 -9.53 4.41
N GLY A 334 20.31 -9.80 5.64
CA GLY A 334 21.20 -10.18 6.73
C GLY A 334 21.75 -9.02 7.55
N GLU A 335 21.47 -7.78 7.16
CA GLU A 335 21.93 -6.57 7.83
C GLU A 335 20.79 -5.82 8.52
N VAL A 336 21.11 -5.09 9.59
CA VAL A 336 20.20 -4.17 10.29
C VAL A 336 20.72 -2.75 10.14
N SER A 337 19.83 -1.87 9.66
CA SER A 337 20.17 -0.48 9.35
C SER A 337 19.00 0.46 9.62
N ALA A 338 19.28 1.67 10.07
CA ALA A 338 18.33 2.79 10.11
C ALA A 338 18.49 3.74 8.90
N ALA A 339 19.57 3.60 8.12
CA ALA A 339 19.89 4.50 7.00
C ALA A 339 19.16 4.15 5.69
N GLY A 340 18.51 2.98 5.63
CA GLY A 340 17.86 2.46 4.43
C GLY A 340 18.84 2.02 3.33
N SER A 341 18.32 1.38 2.29
CA SER A 341 19.08 0.92 1.11
C SER A 341 18.36 1.33 -0.19
N LYS A 342 19.10 1.83 -1.16
CA LYS A 342 18.56 2.18 -2.48
C LYS A 342 18.08 0.95 -3.27
N SER A 343 18.64 -0.24 -3.00
CA SER A 343 18.23 -1.50 -3.63
C SER A 343 16.96 -2.10 -3.02
N TYR A 344 16.49 -1.58 -1.87
CA TYR A 344 15.38 -2.15 -1.14
C TYR A 344 14.09 -2.24 -1.99
N PHE A 345 13.58 -1.12 -2.49
CA PHE A 345 12.34 -1.14 -3.27
C PHE A 345 12.47 -1.91 -4.60
N PRO A 346 13.56 -1.77 -5.38
CA PRO A 346 13.78 -2.61 -6.56
C PRO A 346 13.75 -4.11 -6.27
N LEU A 347 14.45 -4.55 -5.21
CA LEU A 347 14.45 -5.97 -4.83
C LEU A 347 13.08 -6.40 -4.30
N MET A 348 12.44 -5.57 -3.45
CA MET A 348 11.11 -5.90 -2.94
C MET A 348 10.08 -6.03 -4.06
N TYR A 349 10.07 -5.14 -5.04
CA TYR A 349 9.21 -5.29 -6.22
C TYR A 349 9.49 -6.59 -6.96
N LEU A 350 10.76 -6.91 -7.17
CA LEU A 350 11.19 -8.11 -7.90
C LEU A 350 10.75 -9.41 -7.20
N VAL A 351 10.82 -9.48 -5.87
CA VAL A 351 10.55 -10.74 -5.14
C VAL A 351 9.14 -10.84 -4.56
N LYS A 352 8.40 -9.71 -4.42
CA LYS A 352 7.06 -9.67 -3.83
C LYS A 352 5.93 -9.72 -4.86
N GLU A 353 6.21 -9.53 -6.13
CA GLU A 353 5.26 -9.70 -7.23
C GLU A 353 5.56 -10.96 -8.03
N THR A 354 4.56 -11.43 -8.79
CA THR A 354 4.65 -12.68 -9.54
C THR A 354 5.63 -12.61 -10.71
N LEU A 355 6.33 -13.71 -11.00
CA LEU A 355 7.22 -13.77 -12.16
C LEU A 355 6.48 -13.54 -13.47
N THR A 356 5.22 -13.93 -13.56
CA THR A 356 4.34 -13.63 -14.69
C THR A 356 4.30 -12.13 -14.99
N LEU A 357 4.07 -11.29 -13.95
CA LEU A 357 4.06 -9.83 -14.12
C LEU A 357 5.40 -9.33 -14.64
N HIS A 358 6.52 -9.82 -14.10
CA HIS A 358 7.85 -9.39 -14.52
C HIS A 358 8.17 -9.80 -15.96
N ILE A 359 7.83 -11.03 -16.36
CA ILE A 359 8.01 -11.50 -17.75
C ILE A 359 7.15 -10.67 -18.70
N LEU A 360 5.87 -10.44 -18.41
CA LEU A 360 4.99 -9.62 -19.22
C LEU A 360 5.45 -8.16 -19.29
N THR A 361 6.00 -7.62 -18.21
CA THR A 361 6.59 -6.28 -18.16
C THR A 361 7.83 -6.19 -19.06
N LEU A 362 8.73 -7.17 -18.99
CA LEU A 362 9.91 -7.23 -19.87
C LEU A 362 9.51 -7.29 -21.36
N VAL A 363 8.56 -8.17 -21.68
CA VAL A 363 8.02 -8.24 -23.06
C VAL A 363 7.42 -6.89 -23.47
N THR A 364 6.68 -6.23 -22.59
CA THR A 364 6.09 -4.90 -22.85
C THR A 364 7.16 -3.86 -23.14
N ILE A 365 8.23 -3.82 -22.34
CA ILE A 365 9.36 -2.88 -22.54
C ILE A 365 10.00 -3.12 -23.92
N ILE A 366 10.28 -4.37 -24.29
CA ILE A 366 10.86 -4.72 -25.59
C ILE A 366 9.92 -4.28 -26.73
N LEU A 367 8.62 -4.54 -26.62
CA LEU A 367 7.63 -4.12 -27.61
C LEU A 367 7.52 -2.59 -27.72
N ALA A 368 7.54 -1.88 -26.59
CA ALA A 368 7.49 -0.42 -26.57
C ALA A 368 8.72 0.20 -27.22
N ILE A 369 9.92 -0.30 -26.90
CA ILE A 369 11.18 0.15 -27.51
C ILE A 369 11.16 -0.09 -29.03
N THR A 370 10.78 -1.28 -29.49
CA THR A 370 10.71 -1.62 -30.90
C THR A 370 9.70 -0.75 -31.66
N ALA A 371 8.52 -0.50 -31.03
CA ALA A 371 7.51 0.39 -31.61
C ALA A 371 7.99 1.84 -31.69
N PHE A 372 8.71 2.32 -30.70
CA PHE A 372 9.25 3.67 -30.61
C PHE A 372 10.22 3.95 -31.76
N PHE A 373 11.18 3.04 -32.01
CA PHE A 373 12.12 3.18 -33.10
C PHE A 373 11.47 3.00 -34.48
N LYS A 374 10.59 2.01 -34.65
CA LYS A 374 9.90 1.74 -35.90
C LYS A 374 9.03 2.91 -36.38
N ASN A 375 8.32 3.58 -35.46
CA ASN A 375 7.42 4.68 -35.77
C ASN A 375 8.16 6.02 -35.94
N LYS A 376 9.49 6.05 -35.83
CA LYS A 376 10.31 7.26 -35.96
C LYS A 376 9.80 8.41 -35.09
N ILE A 377 9.48 8.10 -33.84
CA ILE A 377 8.83 9.03 -32.88
C ILE A 377 9.69 10.29 -32.64
N PHE A 378 11.01 10.21 -32.81
CA PHE A 378 11.92 11.36 -32.70
C PHE A 378 11.70 12.47 -33.72
N LYS A 379 10.95 12.23 -34.83
CA LYS A 379 10.58 13.32 -35.73
C LYS A 379 9.61 14.28 -35.01
N PRO A 380 9.81 15.60 -35.06
CA PRO A 380 9.02 16.56 -34.27
C PRO A 380 7.50 16.43 -34.41
N LEU A 381 7.02 16.16 -35.65
CA LEU A 381 5.60 15.97 -35.91
C LEU A 381 5.08 14.67 -35.28
N ASN A 382 5.83 13.56 -35.39
CA ASN A 382 5.45 12.27 -34.86
C ASN A 382 5.47 12.29 -33.31
N PHE A 383 6.47 12.96 -32.73
CA PHE A 383 6.58 13.12 -31.28
C PHE A 383 5.38 13.87 -30.69
N ARG A 384 4.97 14.93 -31.35
CA ARG A 384 3.80 15.70 -30.90
C ARG A 384 2.49 14.92 -31.01
N LEU A 385 2.26 14.24 -32.16
CA LEU A 385 1.11 13.36 -32.32
C LEU A 385 1.09 12.25 -31.24
N PHE A 386 2.27 11.71 -30.94
CA PHE A 386 2.42 10.76 -29.84
C PHE A 386 1.98 11.36 -28.52
N LEU A 387 2.49 12.52 -28.13
CA LEU A 387 2.13 13.18 -26.87
C LEU A 387 0.62 13.47 -26.79
N ASN A 388 0.00 13.93 -27.88
CA ASN A 388 -1.43 14.24 -27.91
C ASN A 388 -2.30 12.98 -27.76
N ASN A 389 -1.90 11.87 -28.39
CA ASN A 389 -2.67 10.63 -28.39
C ASN A 389 -2.46 9.80 -27.12
N HIS A 390 -1.29 9.94 -26.45
CA HIS A 390 -0.85 9.10 -25.33
C HIS A 390 -0.69 9.86 -24.01
N VAL A 391 -1.44 10.95 -23.81
CA VAL A 391 -1.31 11.76 -22.57
C VAL A 391 -1.61 10.96 -21.30
N ALA A 392 -2.50 9.96 -21.36
CA ALA A 392 -2.81 9.10 -20.21
C ALA A 392 -1.61 8.20 -19.86
N GLU A 393 -1.00 7.57 -20.88
CA GLU A 393 0.18 6.72 -20.70
C GLU A 393 1.39 7.53 -20.26
N ILE A 394 1.52 8.78 -20.73
CA ILE A 394 2.58 9.71 -20.28
C ILE A 394 2.38 10.05 -18.81
N LEU A 395 1.15 10.34 -18.36
CA LEU A 395 0.85 10.56 -16.95
C LEU A 395 1.24 9.33 -16.12
N MET A 396 0.84 8.12 -16.55
CA MET A 396 1.15 6.87 -15.86
C MET A 396 2.66 6.66 -15.72
N LEU A 397 3.42 6.81 -16.81
CA LEU A 397 4.89 6.68 -16.79
C LEU A 397 5.56 7.76 -15.96
N SER A 398 5.08 9.01 -16.04
CA SER A 398 5.60 10.13 -15.24
C SER A 398 5.36 9.90 -13.74
N PHE A 399 4.17 9.39 -13.37
CA PHE A 399 3.87 9.04 -11.98
C PHE A 399 4.77 7.90 -11.48
N ILE A 400 4.90 6.80 -12.26
CA ILE A 400 5.80 5.69 -11.91
C ILE A 400 7.21 6.23 -11.68
N ALA A 401 7.76 7.01 -12.63
CA ALA A 401 9.11 7.55 -12.52
C ALA A 401 9.29 8.47 -11.28
N LEU A 402 8.37 9.41 -11.05
CA LEU A 402 8.39 10.33 -9.92
C LEU A 402 8.31 9.58 -8.58
N TYR A 403 7.39 8.62 -8.49
CA TYR A 403 7.14 7.88 -7.24
C TYR A 403 8.30 6.95 -6.91
N TRP A 404 8.83 6.21 -7.90
CA TRP A 404 10.00 5.36 -7.73
C TRP A 404 11.25 6.17 -7.38
N TYR A 405 11.48 7.30 -8.03
CA TYR A 405 12.59 8.19 -7.72
C TYR A 405 12.55 8.67 -6.26
N SER A 406 11.38 9.10 -5.78
CA SER A 406 11.21 9.54 -4.39
C SER A 406 11.39 8.39 -3.40
N SER A 407 10.81 7.20 -3.68
CA SER A 407 10.88 6.04 -2.81
C SER A 407 12.31 5.49 -2.68
N VAL A 408 13.03 5.33 -3.80
CA VAL A 408 14.41 4.80 -3.81
C VAL A 408 15.38 5.74 -3.06
N ARG A 409 15.09 7.05 -3.03
CA ARG A 409 15.92 8.02 -2.31
C ARG A 409 15.59 8.15 -0.82
N SER A 410 14.41 7.71 -0.41
CA SER A 410 14.00 7.76 0.99
C SER A 410 14.67 6.63 1.78
N PRO A 411 15.25 6.91 2.96
CA PRO A 411 15.74 5.88 3.87
C PRO A 411 14.62 5.08 4.56
N LEU A 412 13.34 5.44 4.35
CA LEU A 412 12.18 4.79 4.95
C LEU A 412 11.87 3.47 4.24
N ASN A 413 12.57 2.40 4.61
CA ASN A 413 12.48 1.07 4.01
C ASN A 413 11.62 0.13 4.87
N ILE A 414 10.30 0.28 4.87
CA ILE A 414 9.39 -0.50 5.73
C ILE A 414 8.37 -1.37 4.99
N GLY A 415 8.47 -1.51 3.66
CA GLY A 415 7.64 -2.46 2.92
C GLY A 415 7.40 -2.10 1.46
N VAL A 416 7.15 -3.13 0.64
CA VAL A 416 6.74 -3.00 -0.77
C VAL A 416 5.47 -2.15 -0.93
N ARG A 417 4.64 -2.09 0.10
CA ARG A 417 3.41 -1.29 0.17
C ARG A 417 3.63 0.19 -0.17
N HIS A 418 4.83 0.71 0.08
CA HIS A 418 5.16 2.10 -0.22
C HIS A 418 5.22 2.42 -1.71
N ILE A 419 5.46 1.42 -2.58
CA ILE A 419 5.45 1.60 -4.04
C ILE A 419 4.16 1.07 -4.69
N LEU A 420 3.22 0.55 -3.90
CA LEU A 420 1.94 0.01 -4.35
C LEU A 420 1.13 0.97 -5.25
N PRO A 421 1.14 2.32 -5.03
CA PRO A 421 0.44 3.26 -5.91
C PRO A 421 0.86 3.21 -7.38
N THR A 422 2.01 2.65 -7.70
CA THR A 422 2.48 2.54 -9.09
C THR A 422 1.96 1.29 -9.81
N PHE A 423 1.54 0.24 -9.09
CA PHE A 423 1.21 -1.06 -9.67
C PHE A 423 0.01 -1.03 -10.62
N PRO A 424 -1.12 -0.36 -10.34
CA PRO A 424 -2.24 -0.31 -11.27
C PRO A 424 -1.86 0.30 -12.61
N PHE A 425 -0.99 1.31 -12.61
CA PHE A 425 -0.49 1.92 -13.85
C PHE A 425 0.38 0.92 -14.65
N VAL A 426 1.22 0.13 -13.96
CA VAL A 426 1.99 -0.95 -14.59
C VAL A 426 1.05 -1.99 -15.20
N PHE A 427 0.01 -2.42 -14.48
CA PHE A 427 -0.96 -3.41 -15.00
C PHE A 427 -1.67 -2.90 -16.25
N VAL A 428 -2.10 -1.64 -16.28
CA VAL A 428 -2.75 -1.01 -17.44
C VAL A 428 -1.81 -0.98 -18.65
N LEU A 429 -0.57 -0.52 -18.46
CA LEU A 429 0.41 -0.40 -19.53
C LEU A 429 0.81 -1.79 -20.08
N VAL A 430 1.11 -2.74 -19.20
CA VAL A 430 1.46 -4.12 -19.57
C VAL A 430 0.33 -4.76 -20.36
N ALA A 431 -0.89 -4.72 -19.82
CA ALA A 431 -2.05 -5.33 -20.46
C ALA A 431 -2.36 -4.69 -21.83
N GLY A 432 -2.19 -3.37 -21.95
CA GLY A 432 -2.37 -2.64 -23.19
C GLY A 432 -1.41 -3.14 -24.27
N PHE A 433 -0.10 -3.15 -24.01
CA PHE A 433 0.90 -3.59 -24.98
C PHE A 433 0.80 -5.08 -25.30
N ILE A 434 0.59 -5.95 -24.32
CA ILE A 434 0.39 -7.40 -24.54
C ILE A 434 -0.86 -7.65 -25.39
N SER A 435 -1.98 -6.96 -25.12
CA SER A 435 -3.18 -7.07 -25.95
C SER A 435 -2.95 -6.66 -27.41
N LEU A 436 -2.17 -5.60 -27.64
CA LEU A 436 -1.78 -5.17 -28.99
C LEU A 436 -0.87 -6.21 -29.68
N TRP A 437 0.05 -6.82 -28.93
CA TRP A 437 0.95 -7.86 -29.43
C TRP A 437 0.21 -9.16 -29.80
N LEU A 438 -0.84 -9.50 -29.07
CA LEU A 438 -1.67 -10.67 -29.34
C LEU A 438 -2.59 -10.51 -30.57
N LYS A 439 -2.88 -9.27 -31.00
CA LYS A 439 -3.74 -9.04 -32.18
C LYS A 439 -3.15 -9.70 -33.43
N ILE A 440 -3.99 -10.50 -34.12
CA ILE A 440 -3.66 -11.08 -35.40
C ILE A 440 -3.72 -9.94 -36.45
N LYS A 441 -2.58 -9.61 -37.08
CA LYS A 441 -2.57 -8.66 -38.16
C LYS A 441 -3.15 -9.32 -39.43
N ALA A 442 -4.03 -8.62 -40.14
CA ALA A 442 -4.51 -9.06 -41.46
C ALA A 442 -3.35 -9.42 -42.39
N ALA A 443 -3.53 -10.43 -43.24
CA ALA A 443 -2.53 -10.76 -44.23
C ALA A 443 -2.43 -9.60 -45.22
N PRO A 444 -1.23 -9.17 -45.63
CA PRO A 444 -1.12 -8.29 -46.79
C PRO A 444 -1.73 -9.00 -48.00
N ASN A 445 -2.37 -8.24 -48.89
CA ASN A 445 -2.86 -8.75 -50.16
C ASN A 445 -1.69 -9.36 -50.94
N SER A 446 -1.57 -10.68 -50.91
CA SER A 446 -0.56 -11.39 -51.71
C SER A 446 -1.25 -11.90 -52.95
N THR A 447 -0.66 -11.63 -54.08
CA THR A 447 -1.09 -12.16 -55.37
C THR A 447 -0.81 -13.67 -55.42
N GLY A 448 -1.87 -14.49 -55.25
CA GLY A 448 -1.84 -15.95 -55.32
C GLY A 448 -2.47 -16.65 -54.12
N MET A 449 -3.50 -17.46 -54.40
CA MET A 449 -4.34 -18.16 -53.38
C MET A 449 -3.51 -19.05 -52.43
N LEU A 450 -2.55 -19.83 -52.93
CA LEU A 450 -1.68 -20.72 -52.13
C LEU A 450 -0.73 -19.95 -51.19
N LYS A 451 -0.17 -18.80 -51.66
CA LYS A 451 0.68 -17.93 -50.82
C LYS A 451 -0.16 -17.29 -49.70
N THR A 452 -1.38 -16.87 -49.99
CA THR A 452 -2.32 -16.29 -49.01
C THR A 452 -2.69 -17.31 -47.94
N ILE A 453 -3.00 -18.55 -48.32
CA ILE A 453 -3.30 -19.65 -47.44
C ILE A 453 -2.09 -19.99 -46.55
N GLY A 454 -0.89 -20.16 -47.11
CA GLY A 454 0.33 -20.46 -46.35
C GLY A 454 0.69 -19.35 -45.37
N GLN A 455 0.54 -18.07 -45.76
CA GLN A 455 0.74 -16.93 -44.84
C GLN A 455 -0.31 -16.88 -43.75
N PHE A 456 -1.56 -17.25 -44.00
CA PHE A 456 -2.61 -17.33 -43.02
C PHE A 456 -2.28 -18.39 -41.97
N PHE A 457 -1.92 -19.63 -42.36
CA PHE A 457 -1.55 -20.68 -41.39
C PHE A 457 -0.29 -20.34 -40.58
N LYS A 458 0.74 -19.73 -41.19
CA LYS A 458 1.94 -19.25 -40.48
C LYS A 458 1.60 -18.19 -39.45
N LYS A 459 0.69 -17.26 -39.74
CA LYS A 459 0.23 -16.24 -38.81
C LYS A 459 -0.66 -16.83 -37.70
N LEU A 460 -1.55 -17.76 -38.05
CA LEU A 460 -2.39 -18.45 -37.09
C LEU A 460 -1.52 -19.25 -36.09
N GLY A 461 -0.50 -19.99 -36.57
CA GLY A 461 0.44 -20.69 -35.71
C GLY A 461 1.22 -19.74 -34.80
N SER A 462 1.71 -18.61 -35.32
CA SER A 462 2.39 -17.58 -34.53
C SER A 462 1.47 -16.95 -33.46
N ALA A 463 0.20 -16.73 -33.75
CA ALA A 463 -0.77 -16.22 -32.80
C ALA A 463 -1.10 -17.28 -31.73
N ALA A 464 -1.33 -18.52 -32.13
CA ALA A 464 -1.59 -19.62 -31.21
C ALA A 464 -0.47 -19.79 -30.16
N VAL A 465 0.80 -19.72 -30.58
CA VAL A 465 1.95 -19.78 -29.68
C VAL A 465 1.92 -18.63 -28.66
N LYS A 466 1.62 -17.40 -29.08
CA LYS A 466 1.53 -16.24 -28.18
C LYS A 466 0.43 -16.41 -27.15
N TYR A 467 -0.77 -16.84 -27.58
CA TYR A 467 -1.88 -17.10 -26.67
C TYR A 467 -1.56 -18.25 -25.72
N PHE A 468 -0.88 -19.29 -26.19
CA PHE A 468 -0.43 -20.40 -25.34
C PHE A 468 0.55 -19.92 -24.25
N ILE A 469 1.58 -19.13 -24.64
CA ILE A 469 2.56 -18.58 -23.67
C ILE A 469 1.84 -17.74 -22.61
N VAL A 470 0.97 -16.81 -23.03
CA VAL A 470 0.24 -15.96 -22.07
C VAL A 470 -0.70 -16.82 -21.22
N GLY A 471 -1.34 -17.84 -21.77
CA GLY A 471 -2.17 -18.79 -21.02
C GLY A 471 -1.39 -19.55 -19.94
N VAL A 472 -0.18 -20.03 -20.25
CA VAL A 472 0.72 -20.69 -19.30
C VAL A 472 1.13 -19.72 -18.18
N LEU A 473 1.50 -18.48 -18.52
CA LEU A 473 1.86 -17.45 -17.54
C LEU A 473 0.69 -17.11 -16.61
N ILE A 474 -0.53 -16.99 -17.15
CA ILE A 474 -1.76 -16.79 -16.37
C ILE A 474 -1.98 -17.95 -15.40
N ALA A 475 -1.90 -19.20 -15.89
CA ALA A 475 -2.06 -20.38 -15.05
C ALA A 475 -0.99 -20.44 -13.94
N TRP A 476 0.26 -20.13 -14.26
CA TRP A 476 1.34 -20.03 -13.28
C TRP A 476 1.04 -19.00 -12.19
N GLN A 477 0.61 -17.78 -12.55
CA GLN A 477 0.24 -16.75 -11.58
C GLN A 477 -0.90 -17.21 -10.65
N VAL A 478 -1.93 -17.86 -11.20
CA VAL A 478 -3.02 -18.39 -10.38
C VAL A 478 -2.49 -19.39 -9.35
N VAL A 479 -1.68 -20.37 -9.80
CA VAL A 479 -1.11 -21.38 -8.90
C VAL A 479 -0.21 -20.73 -7.83
N SER A 480 0.70 -19.85 -8.25
CA SER A 480 1.64 -19.17 -7.35
C SER A 480 0.92 -18.36 -6.26
N VAL A 481 -0.18 -17.68 -6.61
CA VAL A 481 -0.92 -16.85 -5.65
C VAL A 481 -1.88 -17.66 -4.79
N VAL A 482 -2.60 -18.63 -5.36
CA VAL A 482 -3.56 -19.42 -4.59
C VAL A 482 -2.86 -20.35 -3.59
N SER A 483 -1.69 -20.88 -3.94
CA SER A 483 -0.92 -21.79 -3.06
C SER A 483 -0.47 -21.16 -1.73
N ILE A 484 -0.37 -19.82 -1.64
CA ILE A 484 0.02 -19.12 -0.40
C ILE A 484 -1.17 -18.78 0.51
N TYR A 485 -2.41 -19.06 0.08
CA TYR A 485 -3.60 -18.79 0.90
C TYR A 485 -3.49 -19.48 2.27
N PRO A 486 -3.83 -18.81 3.39
CA PRO A 486 -4.33 -17.43 3.53
C PRO A 486 -3.22 -16.39 3.76
N SER A 487 -1.92 -16.77 3.73
CA SER A 487 -0.77 -15.97 4.21
C SER A 487 -0.20 -15.04 3.12
N PHE A 488 -1.05 -14.26 2.43
CA PHE A 488 -0.64 -13.41 1.30
C PHE A 488 0.46 -12.40 1.65
N LEU A 489 0.52 -11.92 2.90
CA LEU A 489 1.59 -11.02 3.33
C LEU A 489 2.96 -11.68 3.26
N ALA A 490 3.03 -12.99 3.48
CA ALA A 490 4.26 -13.78 3.40
C ALA A 490 4.60 -14.24 1.98
N TYR A 491 3.88 -13.77 0.94
CA TYR A 491 4.21 -14.13 -0.44
C TYR A 491 5.60 -13.64 -0.82
N PHE A 492 6.38 -14.54 -1.35
CA PHE A 492 7.60 -14.28 -2.12
C PHE A 492 7.61 -15.23 -3.31
N ASN A 493 8.12 -14.76 -4.44
CA ASN A 493 8.13 -15.55 -5.64
C ASN A 493 9.25 -16.59 -5.67
N GLU A 494 9.28 -17.37 -6.72
CA GLU A 494 10.16 -18.51 -6.90
C GLU A 494 11.65 -18.15 -7.04
N LEU A 495 12.00 -16.87 -7.33
CA LEU A 495 13.41 -16.41 -7.44
C LEU A 495 14.21 -16.62 -6.15
N ILE A 496 13.54 -16.52 -5.01
CA ILE A 496 14.18 -16.74 -3.71
C ILE A 496 13.77 -18.07 -3.05
N GLY A 497 13.10 -18.94 -3.82
CA GLY A 497 12.59 -20.23 -3.31
C GLY A 497 11.29 -20.12 -2.53
N GLY A 498 10.50 -19.05 -2.75
CA GLY A 498 9.16 -18.88 -2.21
C GLY A 498 9.10 -18.35 -0.77
N PRO A 499 7.90 -18.43 -0.13
CA PRO A 499 7.60 -17.78 1.15
C PRO A 499 8.48 -18.23 2.31
N ALA A 500 8.89 -19.50 2.35
CA ALA A 500 9.70 -20.07 3.42
C ALA A 500 11.10 -19.43 3.55
N ASN A 501 11.56 -18.72 2.52
CA ASN A 501 12.85 -18.02 2.53
C ASN A 501 12.73 -16.51 2.69
N GLY A 502 11.51 -15.97 2.70
CA GLY A 502 11.26 -14.52 2.76
C GLY A 502 11.92 -13.85 3.95
N TYR A 503 11.87 -14.48 5.12
CA TYR A 503 12.44 -13.95 6.36
C TYR A 503 13.97 -13.75 6.30
N LYS A 504 14.67 -14.44 5.39
CA LYS A 504 16.10 -14.26 5.17
C LYS A 504 16.42 -12.98 4.40
N ILE A 505 15.43 -12.44 3.67
CA ILE A 505 15.58 -11.27 2.81
C ILE A 505 15.14 -10.02 3.55
N VAL A 506 13.94 -10.07 4.16
CA VAL A 506 13.30 -8.90 4.78
C VAL A 506 12.23 -9.32 5.77
N THR A 507 11.91 -8.46 6.72
CA THR A 507 10.84 -8.64 7.71
C THR A 507 9.85 -7.46 7.68
N ASP A 508 9.21 -7.14 8.81
CA ASP A 508 8.22 -6.07 8.94
C ASP A 508 7.06 -6.29 7.93
N SER A 509 6.40 -5.26 7.48
CA SER A 509 5.20 -5.30 6.63
C SER A 509 5.36 -6.01 5.27
N ASN A 510 6.52 -6.63 4.99
CA ASN A 510 6.68 -7.56 3.86
C ASN A 510 6.41 -9.03 4.22
N LEU A 511 6.42 -9.39 5.51
CA LEU A 511 6.33 -10.80 5.96
C LEU A 511 5.59 -10.92 7.29
N ASP A 512 5.97 -10.12 8.28
CA ASP A 512 5.58 -10.19 9.67
C ASP A 512 5.17 -8.81 10.17
N TRP A 513 3.88 -8.56 10.16
CA TRP A 513 3.28 -7.30 10.63
C TRP A 513 2.37 -7.50 11.84
N GLY A 514 2.37 -8.75 12.37
CA GLY A 514 1.60 -9.15 13.53
C GLY A 514 0.32 -9.94 13.21
N GLN A 515 0.09 -10.32 11.96
CA GLN A 515 -1.14 -10.97 11.52
C GLN A 515 -1.38 -12.38 12.08
N ASP A 516 -0.34 -13.07 12.56
CA ASP A 516 -0.43 -14.51 12.83
C ASP A 516 -0.53 -14.90 14.32
N LEU A 517 -0.70 -13.94 15.24
CA LEU A 517 -0.82 -14.24 16.68
C LEU A 517 -2.08 -15.07 17.00
N LYS A 518 -3.20 -14.79 16.35
CA LYS A 518 -4.43 -15.59 16.49
C LYS A 518 -4.22 -17.02 16.00
N ARG A 519 -3.48 -17.21 14.91
CA ARG A 519 -3.10 -18.55 14.42
C ARG A 519 -2.13 -19.26 15.37
N LEU A 520 -1.21 -18.52 16.01
CA LEU A 520 -0.35 -19.08 17.06
C LEU A 520 -1.18 -19.61 18.21
N ALA A 521 -2.16 -18.86 18.70
CA ALA A 521 -3.04 -19.31 19.79
C ALA A 521 -3.81 -20.59 19.40
N GLN A 522 -4.37 -20.65 18.19
CA GLN A 522 -5.03 -21.85 17.68
C GLN A 522 -4.09 -23.05 17.60
N TRP A 523 -2.83 -22.83 17.21
CA TRP A 523 -1.82 -23.90 17.18
C TRP A 523 -1.46 -24.38 18.58
N VAL A 524 -1.30 -23.47 19.54
CA VAL A 524 -1.05 -23.78 20.97
C VAL A 524 -2.18 -24.63 21.55
N ASP A 525 -3.44 -24.27 21.27
CA ASP A 525 -4.61 -25.04 21.73
C ASP A 525 -4.65 -26.42 21.08
N LYS A 526 -4.47 -26.51 19.78
CA LYS A 526 -4.50 -27.76 19.02
C LYS A 526 -3.43 -28.76 19.48
N ASN A 527 -2.27 -28.27 19.96
CA ASN A 527 -1.16 -29.11 20.41
C ASN A 527 -1.15 -29.32 21.94
N ASN A 528 -2.22 -28.89 22.65
CA ASN A 528 -2.35 -29.02 24.10
C ASN A 528 -1.14 -28.46 24.86
N ILE A 529 -0.63 -27.29 24.43
CA ILE A 529 0.50 -26.64 25.09
C ILE A 529 -0.04 -25.81 26.25
N ASP A 530 0.42 -26.07 27.47
CA ASP A 530 -0.02 -25.40 28.70
C ASP A 530 0.54 -23.98 28.81
N ARG A 531 1.81 -23.79 28.43
CA ARG A 531 2.51 -22.49 28.51
C ARG A 531 3.49 -22.32 27.36
N ILE A 532 3.56 -21.07 26.84
CA ILE A 532 4.46 -20.68 25.76
C ILE A 532 5.02 -19.27 26.01
N TYR A 533 6.32 -19.13 25.92
CA TYR A 533 6.98 -17.83 25.88
C TYR A 533 6.78 -17.19 24.51
N VAL A 534 6.45 -15.89 24.48
CA VAL A 534 6.17 -15.20 23.22
C VAL A 534 6.84 -13.84 23.19
N ASP A 535 7.65 -13.61 22.14
CA ASP A 535 8.16 -12.31 21.74
C ASP A 535 7.53 -11.95 20.38
N TYR A 536 6.51 -11.07 20.43
CA TYR A 536 5.61 -10.83 19.33
C TYR A 536 5.67 -9.37 18.85
N PHE A 537 5.88 -9.19 17.54
CA PHE A 537 5.76 -7.92 16.84
C PHE A 537 4.38 -7.81 16.20
N GLY A 538 3.58 -6.80 16.58
CA GLY A 538 2.27 -6.58 15.97
C GLY A 538 1.35 -5.68 16.78
N GLY A 539 0.13 -5.50 16.29
CA GLY A 539 -0.90 -4.62 16.87
C GLY A 539 -1.85 -5.32 17.83
N ALA A 540 -1.59 -6.59 18.20
CA ALA A 540 -2.42 -7.34 19.14
C ALA A 540 -1.69 -7.60 20.46
N THR A 541 -2.46 -7.89 21.53
CA THR A 541 -1.92 -8.26 22.84
C THR A 541 -1.88 -9.78 22.96
N SER A 542 -0.70 -10.35 23.25
CA SER A 542 -0.54 -11.82 23.35
C SER A 542 -1.42 -12.45 24.42
N SER A 543 -1.62 -11.78 25.55
CA SER A 543 -2.52 -12.26 26.62
C SER A 543 -3.99 -12.30 26.22
N TYR A 544 -4.43 -11.49 25.24
CA TYR A 544 -5.81 -11.52 24.75
C TYR A 544 -6.16 -12.85 24.06
N TYR A 545 -5.23 -13.39 23.26
CA TYR A 545 -5.46 -14.64 22.52
C TYR A 545 -5.01 -15.90 23.27
N LEU A 546 -3.95 -15.81 24.07
CA LEU A 546 -3.34 -16.97 24.75
C LEU A 546 -3.78 -17.12 26.23
N GLY A 547 -4.37 -16.07 26.81
CA GLY A 547 -4.81 -16.09 28.21
C GLY A 547 -3.69 -16.51 29.17
N ASN A 548 -3.99 -17.46 30.05
CA ASN A 548 -3.06 -17.99 31.06
C ASN A 548 -1.90 -18.83 30.48
N LYS A 549 -1.96 -19.18 29.18
CA LYS A 549 -0.87 -19.90 28.49
C LYS A 549 0.28 -18.98 28.11
N PHE A 550 0.05 -17.66 28.07
CA PHE A 550 1.04 -16.66 27.70
C PHE A 550 2.08 -16.44 28.77
N LEU A 551 3.35 -16.51 28.38
CA LEU A 551 4.49 -16.08 29.17
C LEU A 551 5.28 -15.01 28.39
N PRO A 552 5.55 -13.82 28.98
CA PRO A 552 6.23 -12.76 28.26
C PRO A 552 7.70 -13.11 27.99
N TRP A 553 8.13 -12.87 26.76
CA TRP A 553 9.54 -12.93 26.37
C TRP A 553 9.92 -11.66 25.61
N TRP A 554 11.18 -11.31 25.65
CA TRP A 554 11.76 -10.20 24.88
C TRP A 554 13.23 -10.47 24.59
N GLY A 555 13.77 -9.96 23.48
CA GLY A 555 15.09 -10.32 22.95
C GLY A 555 16.26 -10.21 23.94
N THR A 556 16.22 -9.24 24.86
CA THR A 556 17.29 -9.06 25.85
C THR A 556 17.17 -9.95 27.09
N ARG A 557 16.08 -10.73 27.23
CA ARG A 557 15.92 -11.68 28.30
C ARG A 557 16.90 -12.85 28.13
N LEU A 558 17.59 -13.23 29.21
CA LEU A 558 18.63 -14.24 29.15
C LEU A 558 18.03 -15.65 29.01
N PRO A 559 18.63 -16.53 28.17
CA PRO A 559 18.17 -17.90 27.96
C PRO A 559 18.17 -18.77 29.23
N LYS A 560 18.93 -18.41 30.27
CA LYS A 560 18.98 -19.15 31.55
C LYS A 560 17.60 -19.40 32.17
N ASP A 561 16.63 -18.50 31.93
CA ASP A 561 15.27 -18.67 32.42
C ASP A 561 14.56 -19.87 31.81
N LEU A 562 14.89 -20.21 30.54
CA LEU A 562 14.42 -21.42 29.84
C LEU A 562 15.28 -22.65 30.13
N ASN A 563 16.49 -22.46 30.67
CA ASN A 563 17.43 -23.56 30.88
C ASN A 563 16.95 -24.55 31.96
N ILE A 564 16.30 -24.04 33.00
CA ILE A 564 15.90 -24.86 34.17
C ILE A 564 14.71 -25.76 33.82
N THR A 565 13.68 -25.22 33.23
CA THR A 565 12.41 -25.93 32.97
C THR A 565 12.23 -26.40 31.55
N GLY A 566 13.04 -25.87 30.62
CA GLY A 566 12.75 -25.99 29.21
C GLY A 566 11.46 -25.26 28.82
N GLY A 567 10.99 -25.43 27.58
CA GLY A 567 9.68 -24.94 27.18
C GLY A 567 9.59 -24.49 25.73
N TYR A 568 8.38 -24.06 25.39
CA TYR A 568 8.09 -23.50 24.07
C TYR A 568 8.40 -22.01 24.03
N LEU A 569 9.04 -21.56 22.95
CA LEU A 569 9.32 -20.16 22.68
C LEU A 569 8.88 -19.82 21.25
N ALA A 570 7.97 -18.86 21.12
CA ALA A 570 7.54 -18.28 19.85
C ALA A 570 8.15 -16.89 19.68
N VAL A 571 8.80 -16.66 18.54
CA VAL A 571 9.45 -15.38 18.22
C VAL A 571 8.99 -14.91 16.84
N SER A 572 8.52 -13.69 16.75
CA SER A 572 8.21 -13.02 15.48
C SER A 572 9.44 -12.87 14.60
N ALA A 573 9.30 -13.09 13.30
CA ALA A 573 10.38 -12.97 12.34
C ALA A 573 11.09 -11.62 12.40
N THR A 574 10.34 -10.55 12.65
CA THR A 574 10.87 -9.19 12.77
C THR A 574 11.84 -9.06 13.94
N PHE A 575 11.49 -9.58 15.11
CA PHE A 575 12.37 -9.56 16.27
C PHE A 575 13.52 -10.59 16.14
N LEU A 576 13.22 -11.77 15.62
CA LEU A 576 14.23 -12.81 15.41
C LEU A 576 15.37 -12.32 14.49
N GLN A 577 15.02 -11.74 13.35
CA GLN A 577 15.99 -11.27 12.37
C GLN A 577 16.62 -9.94 12.75
N GLY A 578 15.86 -9.04 13.39
CA GLY A 578 16.41 -7.82 14.01
C GLY A 578 17.48 -8.16 15.05
N GLY A 579 17.25 -9.24 15.83
CA GLY A 579 18.19 -9.73 16.83
C GLY A 579 19.37 -10.56 16.31
N ARG A 580 19.30 -11.08 15.08
CA ARG A 580 20.37 -11.86 14.43
C ARG A 580 21.13 -11.09 13.36
N GLY A 581 20.53 -10.02 12.82
CA GLY A 581 21.09 -9.25 11.74
C GLY A 581 22.41 -8.56 12.12
N LYS A 582 23.34 -8.49 11.19
CA LYS A 582 24.60 -7.79 11.37
C LYS A 582 24.35 -6.27 11.34
N PRO A 583 24.78 -5.50 12.33
CA PRO A 583 24.64 -4.06 12.31
C PRO A 583 25.54 -3.45 11.24
N VAL A 584 24.98 -2.54 10.43
CA VAL A 584 25.80 -1.74 9.52
C VAL A 584 26.64 -0.72 10.28
N PRO A 585 27.76 -0.21 9.73
CA PRO A 585 28.54 0.85 10.35
C PRO A 585 27.67 2.06 10.76
N GLY A 586 27.77 2.48 12.03
CA GLY A 586 26.99 3.59 12.58
C GLY A 586 25.62 3.19 13.15
N PHE A 587 25.19 1.95 13.08
CA PHE A 587 24.04 1.45 13.81
C PHE A 587 24.42 1.17 15.26
N THR A 588 23.69 1.72 16.22
CA THR A 588 24.05 1.73 17.64
C THR A 588 23.20 0.81 18.52
N ASP A 589 22.02 0.38 18.02
CA ASP A 589 21.17 -0.49 18.80
C ASP A 589 21.76 -1.90 18.92
N ARG A 590 21.46 -2.56 20.03
CA ARG A 590 21.98 -3.90 20.31
C ARG A 590 21.42 -4.92 19.33
N THR A 591 22.29 -5.73 18.73
CA THR A 591 21.97 -6.91 17.94
C THR A 591 22.62 -8.17 18.57
N GLY A 592 22.47 -9.34 17.96
CA GLY A 592 23.08 -10.60 18.44
C GLY A 592 22.32 -11.29 19.58
N TYR A 593 21.21 -10.70 20.08
CA TYR A 593 20.51 -11.25 21.25
C TYR A 593 19.67 -12.51 20.96
N TYR A 594 19.50 -12.90 19.69
CA TYR A 594 18.89 -14.16 19.28
C TYR A 594 19.86 -15.13 18.61
N ASP A 595 21.19 -14.89 18.63
CA ASP A 595 22.18 -15.76 18.00
C ASP A 595 22.20 -17.16 18.61
N TRP A 596 21.90 -17.27 19.91
CA TRP A 596 21.79 -18.55 20.61
C TRP A 596 20.73 -19.48 20.01
N LEU A 597 19.68 -18.95 19.38
CA LEU A 597 18.66 -19.75 18.67
C LEU A 597 19.19 -20.39 17.37
N ASN A 598 20.40 -20.03 16.89
CA ASN A 598 21.02 -20.70 15.76
C ASN A 598 21.35 -22.18 16.05
N ASN A 599 21.46 -22.53 17.34
CA ASN A 599 21.70 -23.91 17.80
C ASN A 599 20.42 -24.76 17.84
N PHE A 600 19.25 -24.16 17.58
CA PHE A 600 17.95 -24.84 17.62
C PHE A 600 17.26 -24.72 16.27
N GLN A 601 16.61 -25.79 15.85
CA GLN A 601 15.72 -25.74 14.70
C GLN A 601 14.31 -25.36 15.17
N PRO A 602 13.58 -24.50 14.45
CA PRO A 602 12.20 -24.24 14.78
C PRO A 602 11.37 -25.51 14.60
N LEU A 603 10.53 -25.81 15.59
CA LEU A 603 9.57 -26.91 15.53
C LEU A 603 8.54 -26.69 14.42
N THR A 604 8.10 -25.45 14.25
CA THR A 604 7.20 -25.01 13.18
C THR A 604 7.28 -23.51 12.97
N THR A 605 6.71 -23.04 11.86
CA THR A 605 6.47 -21.62 11.58
C THR A 605 4.97 -21.38 11.37
N ILE A 606 4.42 -20.42 12.09
CA ILE A 606 3.01 -20.02 11.97
C ILE A 606 2.91 -18.90 10.95
N GLY A 607 2.18 -19.12 9.86
CA GLY A 607 1.95 -18.11 8.81
C GLY A 607 3.23 -17.58 8.14
N TYR A 608 4.35 -18.27 8.26
CA TYR A 608 5.71 -17.86 7.88
C TYR A 608 6.27 -16.67 8.69
N SER A 609 5.54 -16.13 9.66
CA SER A 609 5.92 -14.92 10.40
C SER A 609 6.33 -15.18 11.85
N ILE A 610 5.88 -16.25 12.49
CA ILE A 610 6.22 -16.59 13.88
C ILE A 610 6.93 -17.94 13.91
N PHE A 611 8.15 -17.96 14.44
CA PHE A 611 8.98 -19.16 14.60
C PHE A 611 8.77 -19.73 16.00
N VAL A 612 8.36 -21.00 16.09
CA VAL A 612 8.14 -21.70 17.34
C VAL A 612 9.27 -22.71 17.58
N TYR A 613 9.93 -22.57 18.70
CA TYR A 613 11.02 -23.45 19.16
C TYR A 613 10.57 -24.24 20.38
N TYR A 614 11.10 -25.44 20.54
CA TYR A 614 11.11 -26.14 21.81
C TYR A 614 12.54 -26.17 22.33
N ILE A 615 12.75 -25.65 23.52
CA ILE A 615 14.04 -25.58 24.19
C ILE A 615 14.05 -26.66 25.29
N PRO A 616 14.85 -27.73 25.16
CA PRO A 616 14.95 -28.75 26.19
C PRO A 616 15.56 -28.19 27.50
N PRO A 617 15.20 -28.75 28.67
CA PRO A 617 15.85 -28.38 29.92
C PRO A 617 17.37 -28.60 29.83
N HIS A 618 18.14 -27.79 30.56
CA HIS A 618 19.62 -27.87 30.62
C HIS A 618 20.35 -27.72 29.27
N SER A 619 19.69 -27.13 28.26
CA SER A 619 20.29 -26.95 26.93
C SER A 619 21.48 -25.99 26.91
N PHE A 620 21.57 -25.09 27.91
CA PHE A 620 22.63 -24.06 27.98
C PHE A 620 23.78 -24.45 28.91
N ASP A 621 23.69 -25.56 29.70
CA ASP A 621 24.73 -26.00 30.63
C ASP A 621 26.04 -26.40 29.88
N ARG A 622 25.94 -26.73 28.61
CA ARG A 622 27.04 -27.11 27.73
C ARG A 622 27.47 -25.98 26.75
N MET A 623 26.77 -24.88 26.72
CA MET A 623 27.13 -23.75 25.87
C MET A 623 28.09 -22.85 26.67
N THR A 624 29.37 -22.90 26.35
CA THR A 624 30.33 -21.91 26.83
C THR A 624 29.87 -20.56 26.35
N VAL A 625 29.53 -19.68 27.29
CA VAL A 625 29.23 -18.28 27.02
C VAL A 625 30.55 -17.63 26.58
N ASN A 626 30.76 -17.57 25.25
CA ASN A 626 31.82 -16.74 24.67
C ASN A 626 31.34 -15.27 24.55
#